data_1dab0c10ec63acf785cd063cda31d059
#
_entry.id   1dab0c10ec63acf785cd063cda31d059
#
_cell.length_a   1.000
_cell.length_b   1.000
_cell.length_c   1.000
_cell.angle_alpha   90.00
_cell.angle_beta   90.00
_cell.angle_gamma   90.00
#
_symmetry.space_group_name_H-M   'P 1'
#
loop_
_entity.id
_entity.type
_entity.pdbx_description
1 polymer ?
#
loop_
_entity_poly.entity_id
_entity_poly.type
_entity_poly.pdbx_seq_one_letter_code
_entity_poly.pdbx_strand_id
1 'polypeptide(L)'
;MSWVSLLCFGICLGIVLFCFRREADILSPGRVFGFVWSLAIGLADLKLSRLQQTWSLEGWVLLLIGISSFLAGTSIAYVLNLGKKLVPISAMRRLLRQEEVVERRLFWFIVVGVGIYTVSYLVIFLAKGWLPVFVVGTRLSRVDFYVFGFGVLLNSTAFIVFLTVVYHLLVHGRRAEKIFLTSITLIALGSYFLLLQRFQIIMAAIVCFTLLYYATSYIKPRNVLFIFLGVSAFFYWISTLRYRHLELLSMYFYSTAKMKFSAAYAFLTEPYMYMVMNLENFVRAVSRLDHHTYGYFTFDFLVSVTGLEKWVGQYFAIDRMPYLNSGYNTYSAFWDFYRDFGAAGLALIPFVLGLGISLLYYRMRSTPTIKNVTAYGVMVFVMFVSFFVFPISFLWFLYNMLALYWGLRWALRPRNSYVQVGPIAEQH
;
A
#
# COMPACT_ATOMS: atom_id res chain seq x y z
N MET A 1 -25.70 16.10 -2.78
CA MET A 1 -24.44 15.96 -2.05
C MET A 1 -24.75 16.09 -0.58
N SER A 2 -24.38 15.14 0.24
CA SER A 2 -24.65 15.18 1.69
C SER A 2 -23.64 16.07 2.42
N TRP A 3 -23.94 16.42 3.65
CA TRP A 3 -23.02 17.17 4.53
C TRP A 3 -21.72 16.36 4.80
N VAL A 4 -21.83 15.02 4.85
CA VAL A 4 -20.66 14.13 5.07
C VAL A 4 -19.69 14.24 3.89
N SER A 5 -20.19 14.14 2.65
CA SER A 5 -19.35 14.31 1.45
C SER A 5 -18.68 15.68 1.41
N LEU A 6 -19.42 16.76 1.73
CA LEU A 6 -18.87 18.12 1.77
C LEU A 6 -17.76 18.25 2.81
N LEU A 7 -17.97 17.74 4.02
CA LEU A 7 -16.97 17.76 5.09
C LEU A 7 -15.72 16.96 4.68
N CYS A 8 -15.89 15.75 4.14
CA CYS A 8 -14.79 14.90 3.73
C CYS A 8 -13.95 15.53 2.60
N PHE A 9 -14.59 16.11 1.58
CA PHE A 9 -13.85 16.81 0.53
C PHE A 9 -13.23 18.11 1.03
N GLY A 10 -13.86 18.79 1.99
CA GLY A 10 -13.29 19.95 2.68
C GLY A 10 -12.01 19.58 3.44
N ILE A 11 -11.99 18.43 4.14
CA ILE A 11 -10.79 17.89 4.80
C ILE A 11 -9.71 17.55 3.77
N CYS A 12 -10.06 16.87 2.67
CA CYS A 12 -9.10 16.57 1.60
C CYS A 12 -8.49 17.86 1.03
N LEU A 13 -9.31 18.85 0.71
CA LEU A 13 -8.84 20.14 0.20
C LEU A 13 -7.94 20.85 1.22
N GLY A 14 -8.33 20.86 2.49
CA GLY A 14 -7.54 21.44 3.58
C GLY A 14 -6.16 20.79 3.71
N ILE A 15 -6.09 19.45 3.64
CA ILE A 15 -4.81 18.72 3.64
C ILE A 15 -3.97 19.10 2.42
N VAL A 16 -4.57 19.13 1.22
CA VAL A 16 -3.85 19.52 -0.01
C VAL A 16 -3.33 20.94 0.09
N LEU A 17 -4.15 21.90 0.48
CA LEU A 17 -3.73 23.31 0.64
C LEU A 17 -2.61 23.45 1.67
N PHE A 18 -2.69 22.71 2.78
CA PHE A 18 -1.64 22.72 3.78
C PHE A 18 -0.31 22.17 3.26
N CYS A 19 -0.34 21.21 2.31
CA CYS A 19 0.86 20.66 1.69
C CYS A 19 1.66 21.66 0.85
N PHE A 20 1.06 22.78 0.45
CA PHE A 20 1.78 23.86 -0.25
C PHE A 20 2.61 24.76 0.68
N ARG A 21 2.47 24.64 2.00
CA ARG A 21 3.35 25.34 2.95
C ARG A 21 4.77 24.79 2.86
N ARG A 22 5.77 25.68 2.89
CA ARG A 22 7.20 25.36 2.68
C ARG A 22 7.76 24.24 3.57
N GLU A 23 7.23 24.07 4.77
CA GLU A 23 7.74 23.11 5.77
C GLU A 23 6.81 21.90 5.98
N ALA A 24 5.71 21.83 5.23
CA ALA A 24 4.75 20.76 5.40
C ALA A 24 5.29 19.45 4.87
N ASP A 25 5.29 18.42 5.71
CA ASP A 25 5.58 17.06 5.30
C ASP A 25 4.30 16.38 4.79
N ILE A 26 4.22 16.17 3.47
CA ILE A 26 3.05 15.58 2.80
C ILE A 26 2.80 14.16 3.30
N LEU A 27 3.88 13.43 3.60
CA LEU A 27 3.82 12.03 4.00
C LEU A 27 3.67 11.84 5.51
N SER A 28 3.28 12.86 6.29
CA SER A 28 3.02 12.64 7.72
C SER A 28 1.83 11.69 7.93
N PRO A 29 1.86 10.82 8.96
CA PRO A 29 0.87 9.74 9.13
C PRO A 29 -0.58 10.23 9.14
N GLY A 30 -0.88 11.26 9.93
CA GLY A 30 -2.23 11.80 10.02
C GLY A 30 -2.74 12.40 8.71
N ARG A 31 -1.85 12.98 7.87
CA ARG A 31 -2.25 13.52 6.55
C ARG A 31 -2.52 12.42 5.54
N VAL A 32 -1.61 11.43 5.45
CA VAL A 32 -1.80 10.31 4.51
C VAL A 32 -3.08 9.55 4.84
N PHE A 33 -3.24 9.15 6.10
CA PHE A 33 -4.41 8.42 6.55
C PHE A 33 -5.69 9.25 6.44
N GLY A 34 -5.66 10.49 6.92
CA GLY A 34 -6.81 11.40 6.87
C GLY A 34 -7.25 11.71 5.43
N PHE A 35 -6.30 11.93 4.50
CA PHE A 35 -6.63 12.16 3.09
C PHE A 35 -7.30 10.94 2.46
N VAL A 36 -6.69 9.76 2.61
CA VAL A 36 -7.18 8.51 1.99
C VAL A 36 -8.58 8.17 2.50
N TRP A 37 -8.79 8.20 3.81
CA TRP A 37 -10.09 7.84 4.40
C TRP A 37 -11.17 8.91 4.16
N SER A 38 -10.82 10.19 4.21
CA SER A 38 -11.79 11.25 3.87
C SER A 38 -12.19 11.16 2.39
N LEU A 39 -11.24 10.90 1.49
CA LEU A 39 -11.55 10.70 0.08
C LEU A 39 -12.47 9.50 -0.14
N ALA A 40 -12.15 8.35 0.46
CA ALA A 40 -12.94 7.12 0.31
C ALA A 40 -14.36 7.29 0.87
N ILE A 41 -14.52 7.87 2.07
CA ILE A 41 -15.82 8.13 2.68
C ILE A 41 -16.62 9.17 1.89
N GLY A 42 -15.96 10.27 1.50
CA GLY A 42 -16.61 11.33 0.72
C GLY A 42 -17.16 10.79 -0.61
N LEU A 43 -16.39 9.97 -1.31
CA LEU A 43 -16.84 9.31 -2.54
C LEU A 43 -17.94 8.27 -2.26
N ALA A 44 -17.82 7.47 -1.20
CA ALA A 44 -18.81 6.45 -0.86
C ALA A 44 -20.18 7.09 -0.50
N ASP A 45 -20.17 8.23 0.15
CA ASP A 45 -21.38 8.93 0.55
C ASP A 45 -22.08 9.66 -0.62
N LEU A 46 -21.42 9.87 -1.77
CA LEU A 46 -22.08 10.37 -2.99
C LEU A 46 -23.13 9.40 -3.55
N LYS A 47 -23.05 8.12 -3.22
CA LYS A 47 -24.01 7.07 -3.63
C LYS A 47 -24.32 7.09 -5.14
N LEU A 48 -23.26 7.20 -5.98
CA LEU A 48 -23.38 7.28 -7.44
C LEU A 48 -23.77 5.96 -8.12
N SER A 49 -23.80 4.85 -7.38
CA SER A 49 -24.33 3.57 -7.85
C SER A 49 -25.65 3.24 -7.13
N ARG A 50 -26.58 2.57 -7.83
CA ARG A 50 -27.80 2.03 -7.23
C ARG A 50 -27.53 0.79 -6.36
N LEU A 51 -26.35 0.20 -6.43
CA LEU A 51 -25.94 -0.89 -5.55
C LEU A 51 -25.61 -0.40 -4.14
N GLN A 52 -25.22 0.87 -3.99
CA GLN A 52 -24.90 1.47 -2.71
C GLN A 52 -26.17 1.76 -1.91
N GLN A 53 -26.13 1.44 -0.64
CA GLN A 53 -27.23 1.63 0.31
C GLN A 53 -26.93 2.77 1.27
N THR A 54 -27.96 3.28 1.93
CA THR A 54 -27.78 4.14 3.11
C THR A 54 -27.18 3.31 4.23
N TRP A 55 -26.11 3.81 4.80
CA TRP A 55 -25.40 3.09 5.87
C TRP A 55 -26.20 3.18 7.19
N SER A 56 -26.21 2.08 7.92
CA SER A 56 -26.78 2.05 9.26
C SER A 56 -25.96 2.93 10.22
N LEU A 57 -26.62 3.38 11.30
CA LEU A 57 -25.90 4.12 12.36
C LEU A 57 -24.75 3.31 12.92
N GLU A 58 -24.94 2.01 13.08
CA GLU A 58 -23.90 1.07 13.52
C GLU A 58 -22.68 1.09 12.59
N GLY A 59 -22.89 1.01 11.27
CA GLY A 59 -21.78 1.06 10.30
C GLY A 59 -21.01 2.37 10.36
N TRP A 60 -21.69 3.50 10.53
CA TRP A 60 -21.05 4.79 10.75
C TRP A 60 -20.24 4.85 12.05
N VAL A 61 -20.82 4.39 13.16
CA VAL A 61 -20.16 4.39 14.48
C VAL A 61 -18.89 3.53 14.42
N LEU A 62 -18.96 2.35 13.84
CA LEU A 62 -17.80 1.45 13.73
C LEU A 62 -16.68 2.02 12.85
N LEU A 63 -17.01 2.66 11.73
CA LEU A 63 -16.02 3.38 10.92
C LEU A 63 -15.37 4.52 11.70
N LEU A 64 -16.17 5.30 12.43
CA LEU A 64 -15.67 6.42 13.25
C LEU A 64 -14.78 5.92 14.40
N ILE A 65 -15.10 4.80 15.04
CA ILE A 65 -14.24 4.17 16.06
C ILE A 65 -12.87 3.85 15.46
N GLY A 66 -12.82 3.16 14.32
CA GLY A 66 -11.54 2.79 13.69
C GLY A 66 -10.71 4.01 13.29
N ILE A 67 -11.33 5.01 12.67
CA ILE A 67 -10.64 6.23 12.23
C ILE A 67 -10.15 7.05 13.42
N SER A 68 -11.01 7.31 14.40
CA SER A 68 -10.66 8.10 15.59
C SER A 68 -9.60 7.42 16.42
N SER A 69 -9.62 6.09 16.54
CA SER A 69 -8.60 5.30 17.23
C SER A 69 -7.24 5.43 16.57
N PHE A 70 -7.15 5.32 15.24
CA PHE A 70 -5.90 5.54 14.52
C PHE A 70 -5.37 6.97 14.74
N LEU A 71 -6.24 7.97 14.63
CA LEU A 71 -5.86 9.37 14.84
C LEU A 71 -5.49 9.66 16.30
N ALA A 72 -6.12 9.01 17.27
CA ALA A 72 -5.72 9.10 18.68
C ALA A 72 -4.31 8.53 18.90
N GLY A 73 -4.00 7.37 18.32
CA GLY A 73 -2.64 6.82 18.34
C GLY A 73 -1.60 7.76 17.73
N THR A 74 -1.92 8.37 16.58
CA THR A 74 -1.04 9.39 15.96
C THR A 74 -0.86 10.62 16.85
N SER A 75 -1.91 11.08 17.51
CA SER A 75 -1.87 12.25 18.39
C SER A 75 -1.03 11.99 19.63
N ILE A 76 -1.13 10.80 20.23
CA ILE A 76 -0.28 10.41 21.36
C ILE A 76 1.18 10.35 20.94
N ALA A 77 1.50 9.76 19.79
CA ALA A 77 2.87 9.77 19.27
C ALA A 77 3.40 11.19 19.06
N TYR A 78 2.56 12.12 18.59
CA TYR A 78 2.91 13.53 18.46
C TYR A 78 3.27 14.14 19.82
N VAL A 79 2.41 13.96 20.82
CA VAL A 79 2.65 14.48 22.18
C VAL A 79 3.95 13.92 22.78
N LEU A 80 4.21 12.62 22.63
CA LEU A 80 5.44 11.97 23.11
C LEU A 80 6.72 12.47 22.42
N ASN A 81 6.60 13.17 21.31
CA ASN A 81 7.74 13.67 20.53
C ASN A 81 7.78 15.20 20.41
N LEU A 82 6.95 15.95 21.18
CA LEU A 82 6.86 17.42 21.12
C LEU A 82 8.19 18.13 21.36
N GLY A 83 9.08 17.62 22.17
CA GLY A 83 10.39 18.25 22.46
C GLY A 83 11.52 17.80 21.52
N LYS A 84 11.28 16.87 20.60
CA LYS A 84 12.35 16.34 19.75
C LYS A 84 12.61 17.23 18.53
N LYS A 85 13.87 17.58 18.32
CA LYS A 85 14.29 18.28 17.09
C LYS A 85 14.17 17.33 15.89
N LEU A 86 13.29 17.67 14.96
CA LEU A 86 13.13 16.95 13.70
C LEU A 86 14.10 17.51 12.66
N VAL A 87 14.76 16.62 11.94
CA VAL A 87 15.64 17.01 10.84
C VAL A 87 14.80 17.59 9.69
N PRO A 88 15.08 18.81 9.19
CA PRO A 88 14.40 19.35 8.01
C PRO A 88 14.55 18.44 6.79
N ILE A 89 13.53 18.38 5.92
CA ILE A 89 13.58 17.50 4.73
C ILE A 89 14.77 17.82 3.83
N SER A 90 15.16 19.09 3.72
CA SER A 90 16.35 19.52 2.98
C SER A 90 17.65 18.92 3.52
N ALA A 91 17.79 18.85 4.85
CA ALA A 91 18.93 18.21 5.51
C ALA A 91 18.88 16.69 5.42
N MET A 92 17.68 16.07 5.51
CA MET A 92 17.51 14.62 5.29
C MET A 92 18.04 14.20 3.93
N ARG A 93 17.79 14.96 2.87
CA ARG A 93 18.26 14.67 1.52
C ARG A 93 19.78 14.53 1.44
N ARG A 94 20.51 15.42 2.15
CA ARG A 94 21.99 15.32 2.23
C ARG A 94 22.42 14.08 3.00
N LEU A 95 21.84 13.86 4.17
CA LEU A 95 22.20 12.75 5.05
C LEU A 95 21.96 11.38 4.41
N LEU A 96 20.85 11.22 3.69
CA LEU A 96 20.49 9.96 3.03
C LEU A 96 21.40 9.65 1.83
N ARG A 97 21.85 10.68 1.08
CA ARG A 97 22.77 10.49 -0.05
C ARG A 97 24.21 10.20 0.38
N GLN A 98 24.57 10.54 1.61
CA GLN A 98 25.89 10.31 2.18
C GLN A 98 25.97 8.96 2.91
N GLU A 99 24.89 8.19 2.95
CA GLU A 99 24.91 6.89 3.61
C GLU A 99 25.77 5.89 2.82
N GLU A 100 26.74 5.28 3.52
CA GLU A 100 27.68 4.36 2.89
C GLU A 100 27.03 3.01 2.63
N VAL A 101 27.22 2.51 1.42
CA VAL A 101 26.74 1.20 0.98
C VAL A 101 27.92 0.32 0.53
N VAL A 102 27.86 -0.97 0.85
CA VAL A 102 28.75 -1.96 0.28
C VAL A 102 28.16 -2.38 -1.07
N GLU A 103 28.58 -1.67 -2.13
CA GLU A 103 28.03 -1.79 -3.50
C GLU A 103 27.87 -3.23 -3.95
N ARG A 104 28.92 -4.04 -3.79
CA ARG A 104 28.93 -5.45 -4.20
C ARG A 104 27.89 -6.29 -3.45
N ARG A 105 27.63 -6.02 -2.17
CA ARG A 105 26.61 -6.74 -1.40
C ARG A 105 25.21 -6.41 -1.91
N LEU A 106 24.93 -5.12 -2.11
CA LEU A 106 23.63 -4.67 -2.62
C LEU A 106 23.38 -5.22 -4.03
N PHE A 107 24.40 -5.16 -4.90
CA PHE A 107 24.34 -5.74 -6.25
C PHE A 107 23.94 -7.21 -6.22
N TRP A 108 24.68 -8.03 -5.48
CA TRP A 108 24.41 -9.48 -5.43
C TRP A 108 23.08 -9.81 -4.75
N PHE A 109 22.66 -9.02 -3.77
CA PHE A 109 21.35 -9.22 -3.15
C PHE A 109 20.19 -9.02 -4.15
N ILE A 110 20.30 -7.99 -5.00
CA ILE A 110 19.32 -7.76 -6.07
C ILE A 110 19.35 -8.88 -7.09
N VAL A 111 20.54 -9.29 -7.54
CA VAL A 111 20.71 -10.39 -8.54
C VAL A 111 20.12 -11.70 -8.01
N VAL A 112 20.41 -12.05 -6.75
CA VAL A 112 19.84 -13.25 -6.10
C VAL A 112 18.31 -13.11 -5.98
N GLY A 113 17.81 -11.93 -5.62
CA GLY A 113 16.37 -11.67 -5.57
C GLY A 113 15.68 -11.88 -6.93
N VAL A 114 16.29 -11.39 -8.01
CA VAL A 114 15.82 -11.63 -9.39
C VAL A 114 15.89 -13.12 -9.75
N GLY A 115 16.96 -13.82 -9.33
CA GLY A 115 17.08 -15.26 -9.52
C GLY A 115 15.97 -16.06 -8.84
N ILE A 116 15.69 -15.75 -7.57
CA ILE A 116 14.57 -16.34 -6.81
C ILE A 116 13.23 -16.09 -7.51
N TYR A 117 12.99 -14.85 -7.93
CA TYR A 117 11.80 -14.49 -8.69
C TYR A 117 11.68 -15.31 -9.97
N THR A 118 12.74 -15.34 -10.78
CA THR A 118 12.75 -16.03 -12.09
C THR A 118 12.51 -17.53 -11.94
N VAL A 119 13.19 -18.17 -10.99
CA VAL A 119 12.98 -19.61 -10.70
C VAL A 119 11.53 -19.85 -10.29
N SER A 120 10.98 -19.03 -9.39
CA SER A 120 9.58 -19.17 -8.93
C SER A 120 8.60 -18.98 -10.08
N TYR A 121 8.84 -18.00 -10.94
CA TYR A 121 8.01 -17.75 -12.12
C TYR A 121 8.01 -18.95 -13.07
N LEU A 122 9.19 -19.48 -13.38
CA LEU A 122 9.34 -20.63 -14.27
C LEU A 122 8.71 -21.91 -13.68
N VAL A 123 8.91 -22.19 -12.39
CA VAL A 123 8.30 -23.34 -11.73
C VAL A 123 6.78 -23.28 -11.80
N ILE A 124 6.19 -22.10 -11.51
CA ILE A 124 4.73 -21.94 -11.57
C ILE A 124 4.24 -22.04 -13.02
N PHE A 125 4.95 -21.43 -13.96
CA PHE A 125 4.58 -21.50 -15.39
C PHE A 125 4.62 -22.94 -15.92
N LEU A 126 5.69 -23.69 -15.61
CA LEU A 126 5.80 -25.10 -16.03
C LEU A 126 4.74 -25.99 -15.38
N ALA A 127 4.42 -25.74 -14.11
CA ALA A 127 3.40 -26.52 -13.39
C ALA A 127 1.97 -26.23 -13.88
N LYS A 128 1.69 -25.00 -14.33
CA LYS A 128 0.35 -24.58 -14.76
C LYS A 128 0.13 -24.65 -16.27
N GLY A 129 1.17 -24.49 -17.06
CA GLY A 129 1.14 -24.51 -18.53
C GLY A 129 0.48 -23.28 -19.19
N TRP A 130 0.15 -22.23 -18.44
CA TRP A 130 -0.49 -21.03 -18.95
C TRP A 130 -0.07 -19.77 -18.17
N LEU A 131 -0.30 -18.60 -18.77
CA LEU A 131 -0.10 -17.30 -18.10
C LEU A 131 -1.44 -16.54 -18.02
N PRO A 132 -1.69 -15.81 -16.91
CA PRO A 132 -2.93 -15.09 -16.70
C PRO A 132 -3.36 -14.17 -17.82
N VAL A 133 -2.42 -13.46 -18.47
CA VAL A 133 -2.70 -12.53 -19.57
C VAL A 133 -3.30 -13.22 -20.80
N PHE A 134 -2.98 -14.51 -21.05
CA PHE A 134 -3.46 -15.24 -22.22
C PHE A 134 -4.77 -15.98 -22.00
N VAL A 135 -5.18 -16.18 -20.73
CA VAL A 135 -6.41 -16.90 -20.38
C VAL A 135 -7.55 -15.97 -19.92
N VAL A 136 -7.43 -14.68 -20.21
CA VAL A 136 -8.47 -13.70 -19.92
C VAL A 136 -9.78 -14.08 -20.58
N GLY A 137 -10.87 -14.10 -19.80
CA GLY A 137 -12.21 -14.52 -20.27
C GLY A 137 -12.49 -16.01 -20.21
N THR A 138 -11.53 -16.83 -19.74
CA THR A 138 -11.77 -18.26 -19.44
C THR A 138 -12.20 -18.45 -17.96
N ARG A 139 -12.51 -19.70 -17.58
CA ARG A 139 -12.79 -20.07 -16.16
C ARG A 139 -11.52 -19.97 -15.27
N LEU A 140 -10.32 -19.99 -15.88
CA LEU A 140 -9.07 -19.89 -15.17
C LEU A 140 -8.86 -18.45 -14.68
N SER A 141 -8.52 -18.30 -13.44
CA SER A 141 -8.27 -17.00 -12.83
C SER A 141 -6.79 -16.83 -12.48
N ARG A 142 -6.35 -15.58 -12.37
CA ARG A 142 -5.00 -15.26 -11.88
C ARG A 142 -4.68 -15.84 -10.50
N VAL A 143 -5.70 -16.11 -9.68
CA VAL A 143 -5.55 -16.70 -8.35
C VAL A 143 -5.13 -18.17 -8.47
N ASP A 144 -5.53 -18.84 -9.55
CA ASP A 144 -5.17 -20.25 -9.81
C ASP A 144 -3.72 -20.39 -10.30
N PHE A 145 -3.07 -19.26 -10.71
CA PHE A 145 -1.67 -19.22 -11.06
C PHE A 145 -0.79 -19.17 -9.79
N TYR A 146 -0.82 -20.27 -9.06
CA TYR A 146 -0.15 -20.42 -7.77
C TYR A 146 0.35 -21.85 -7.57
N VAL A 147 1.56 -21.96 -6.99
CA VAL A 147 2.13 -23.21 -6.47
C VAL A 147 2.61 -22.91 -5.05
N PHE A 148 2.28 -23.80 -4.12
CA PHE A 148 2.61 -23.61 -2.69
C PHE A 148 4.11 -23.29 -2.50
N GLY A 149 4.40 -22.30 -1.69
CA GLY A 149 5.75 -21.78 -1.45
C GLY A 149 6.24 -20.83 -2.54
N PHE A 150 6.21 -21.22 -3.81
CA PHE A 150 6.68 -20.40 -4.93
C PHE A 150 5.83 -19.15 -5.17
N GLY A 151 4.54 -19.22 -4.88
CA GLY A 151 3.65 -18.06 -5.01
C GLY A 151 4.04 -16.88 -4.12
N VAL A 152 4.61 -17.12 -2.93
CA VAL A 152 5.12 -16.05 -2.05
C VAL A 152 6.39 -15.45 -2.65
N LEU A 153 7.31 -16.29 -3.14
CA LEU A 153 8.58 -15.85 -3.74
C LEU A 153 8.38 -15.07 -5.06
N LEU A 154 7.28 -15.35 -5.78
CA LEU A 154 6.88 -14.58 -6.96
C LEU A 154 6.60 -13.10 -6.64
N ASN A 155 6.29 -12.78 -5.39
CA ASN A 155 6.08 -11.41 -4.95
C ASN A 155 7.36 -10.61 -4.66
N SER A 156 8.53 -11.13 -5.02
CA SER A 156 9.85 -10.47 -4.84
C SER A 156 9.99 -9.15 -5.61
N THR A 157 9.15 -8.90 -6.60
CA THR A 157 9.24 -7.74 -7.50
C THR A 157 9.27 -6.41 -6.75
N ALA A 158 8.53 -6.29 -5.63
CA ALA A 158 8.48 -5.04 -4.88
C ALA A 158 9.84 -4.67 -4.27
N PHE A 159 10.50 -5.60 -3.57
CA PHE A 159 11.80 -5.30 -2.98
C PHE A 159 12.91 -5.20 -4.03
N ILE A 160 12.85 -5.96 -5.14
CA ILE A 160 13.80 -5.89 -6.25
C ILE A 160 13.81 -4.49 -6.86
N VAL A 161 12.64 -3.97 -7.23
CA VAL A 161 12.48 -2.62 -7.78
C VAL A 161 13.01 -1.58 -6.80
N PHE A 162 12.60 -1.67 -5.53
CA PHE A 162 13.03 -0.72 -4.51
C PHE A 162 14.55 -0.72 -4.30
N LEU A 163 15.17 -1.89 -4.14
CA LEU A 163 16.62 -1.99 -3.92
C LEU A 163 17.41 -1.56 -5.15
N THR A 164 16.89 -1.76 -6.36
CA THR A 164 17.48 -1.21 -7.58
C THR A 164 17.48 0.31 -7.56
N VAL A 165 16.39 0.95 -7.10
CA VAL A 165 16.35 2.41 -6.91
C VAL A 165 17.34 2.87 -5.85
N VAL A 166 17.46 2.14 -4.72
CA VAL A 166 18.48 2.42 -3.68
C VAL A 166 19.89 2.31 -4.26
N TYR A 167 20.18 1.29 -5.10
CA TYR A 167 21.45 1.14 -5.77
C TYR A 167 21.78 2.34 -6.66
N HIS A 168 20.82 2.79 -7.46
CA HIS A 168 20.98 3.98 -8.30
C HIS A 168 21.21 5.27 -7.51
N LEU A 169 20.60 5.38 -6.32
CA LEU A 169 20.69 6.55 -5.46
C LEU A 169 22.05 6.64 -4.76
N LEU A 170 22.58 5.51 -4.26
CA LEU A 170 23.75 5.50 -3.38
C LEU A 170 25.06 5.17 -4.10
N VAL A 171 25.00 4.34 -5.14
CA VAL A 171 26.22 3.93 -5.87
C VAL A 171 26.56 4.95 -6.95
N HIS A 172 27.78 5.43 -6.97
CA HIS A 172 28.27 6.39 -7.95
C HIS A 172 29.21 5.70 -8.98
N GLY A 173 29.17 6.14 -10.21
CA GLY A 173 29.96 5.56 -11.30
C GLY A 173 29.30 4.31 -11.90
N ARG A 174 29.83 3.15 -11.71
CA ARG A 174 29.30 1.79 -12.03
C ARG A 174 28.20 1.71 -13.12
N ARG A 175 28.36 2.42 -14.25
CA ARG A 175 27.31 2.55 -15.28
C ARG A 175 26.84 1.20 -15.83
N ALA A 176 27.77 0.27 -16.08
CA ALA A 176 27.44 -1.05 -16.61
C ALA A 176 26.56 -1.86 -15.64
N GLU A 177 26.92 -1.85 -14.34
CA GLU A 177 26.14 -2.55 -13.30
C GLU A 177 24.75 -1.94 -13.15
N LYS A 178 24.64 -0.59 -13.21
CA LYS A 178 23.34 0.10 -13.18
C LYS A 178 22.45 -0.28 -14.36
N ILE A 179 23.02 -0.30 -15.58
CA ILE A 179 22.27 -0.71 -16.78
C ILE A 179 21.83 -2.16 -16.63
N PHE A 180 22.72 -3.05 -16.22
CA PHE A 180 22.42 -4.48 -16.00
C PHE A 180 21.27 -4.66 -15.00
N LEU A 181 21.39 -4.05 -13.79
CA LEU A 181 20.34 -4.15 -12.75
C LEU A 181 19.01 -3.59 -13.23
N THR A 182 19.05 -2.45 -13.93
CA THR A 182 17.81 -1.87 -14.50
C THR A 182 17.17 -2.82 -15.50
N SER A 183 17.97 -3.41 -16.40
CA SER A 183 17.46 -4.33 -17.43
C SER A 183 16.81 -5.58 -16.82
N ILE A 184 17.48 -6.25 -15.87
CA ILE A 184 16.91 -7.43 -15.23
C ILE A 184 15.67 -7.10 -14.36
N THR A 185 15.67 -5.93 -13.73
CA THR A 185 14.52 -5.44 -12.95
C THR A 185 13.32 -5.13 -13.85
N LEU A 186 13.56 -4.50 -15.01
CA LEU A 186 12.50 -4.24 -15.99
C LEU A 186 11.94 -5.52 -16.60
N ILE A 187 12.78 -6.53 -16.85
CA ILE A 187 12.33 -7.87 -17.30
C ILE A 187 11.47 -8.52 -16.22
N ALA A 188 11.90 -8.50 -14.94
CA ALA A 188 11.12 -9.02 -13.83
C ALA A 188 9.79 -8.28 -13.66
N LEU A 189 9.79 -6.96 -13.77
CA LEU A 189 8.57 -6.14 -13.69
C LEU A 189 7.63 -6.41 -14.85
N GLY A 190 8.15 -6.53 -16.08
CA GLY A 190 7.38 -6.84 -17.28
C GLY A 190 6.75 -8.22 -17.22
N SER A 191 7.50 -9.25 -16.78
CA SER A 191 6.96 -10.60 -16.60
C SER A 191 5.91 -10.66 -15.46
N TYR A 192 6.10 -9.91 -14.38
CA TYR A 192 5.09 -9.78 -13.32
C TYR A 192 3.81 -9.10 -13.82
N PHE A 193 3.94 -8.15 -14.72
CA PHE A 193 2.80 -7.49 -15.36
C PHE A 193 1.90 -8.49 -16.13
N LEU A 194 2.50 -9.52 -16.77
CA LEU A 194 1.75 -10.58 -17.45
C LEU A 194 0.86 -11.41 -16.51
N LEU A 195 1.12 -11.35 -15.20
CA LEU A 195 0.30 -12.00 -14.19
C LEU A 195 -0.97 -11.21 -13.85
N LEU A 196 -1.12 -9.99 -14.39
CA LEU A 196 -2.23 -9.08 -14.11
C LEU A 196 -2.43 -8.77 -12.62
N GLN A 197 -1.37 -8.91 -11.82
CA GLN A 197 -1.33 -8.57 -10.40
C GLN A 197 -0.79 -7.15 -10.21
N ARG A 198 -1.34 -6.38 -9.27
CA ARG A 198 -1.03 -4.95 -9.12
C ARG A 198 -0.36 -4.62 -7.79
N PHE A 199 -0.60 -5.41 -6.74
CA PHE A 199 -0.21 -5.06 -5.38
C PHE A 199 1.28 -4.80 -5.23
N GLN A 200 2.13 -5.64 -5.80
CA GLN A 200 3.58 -5.48 -5.71
C GLN A 200 4.08 -4.23 -6.43
N ILE A 201 3.44 -3.90 -7.55
CA ILE A 201 3.78 -2.70 -8.33
C ILE A 201 3.38 -1.45 -7.54
N ILE A 202 2.19 -1.45 -6.90
CA ILE A 202 1.74 -0.34 -6.04
C ILE A 202 2.66 -0.20 -4.83
N MET A 203 3.01 -1.30 -4.18
CA MET A 203 3.93 -1.29 -3.05
C MET A 203 5.30 -0.72 -3.46
N ALA A 204 5.89 -1.23 -4.54
CA ALA A 204 7.15 -0.73 -5.05
C ALA A 204 7.08 0.77 -5.37
N ALA A 205 6.03 1.21 -6.07
CA ALA A 205 5.84 2.61 -6.44
C ALA A 205 5.76 3.53 -5.22
N ILE A 206 4.96 3.17 -4.21
CA ILE A 206 4.78 4.00 -3.00
C ILE A 206 6.05 4.03 -2.16
N VAL A 207 6.74 2.89 -1.98
CA VAL A 207 7.99 2.84 -1.19
C VAL A 207 9.12 3.59 -1.91
N CYS A 208 9.23 3.44 -3.23
CA CYS A 208 10.18 4.23 -4.04
C CYS A 208 9.84 5.71 -4.02
N PHE A 209 8.56 6.08 -4.15
CA PHE A 209 8.11 7.47 -4.04
C PHE A 209 8.50 8.08 -2.70
N THR A 210 8.27 7.35 -1.60
CA THR A 210 8.63 7.79 -0.25
C THR A 210 10.14 8.01 -0.11
N LEU A 211 10.96 7.06 -0.60
CA LEU A 211 12.41 7.21 -0.62
C LEU A 211 12.85 8.43 -1.42
N LEU A 212 12.36 8.57 -2.65
CA LEU A 212 12.73 9.69 -3.53
C LEU A 212 12.27 11.04 -2.98
N TYR A 213 11.13 11.11 -2.31
CA TYR A 213 10.64 12.32 -1.66
C TYR A 213 11.59 12.81 -0.57
N TYR A 214 12.05 11.89 0.29
CA TYR A 214 12.96 12.25 1.38
C TYR A 214 14.44 12.32 0.98
N ALA A 215 14.87 11.61 -0.07
CA ALA A 215 16.28 11.54 -0.47
C ALA A 215 16.64 12.47 -1.63
N THR A 216 15.67 12.98 -2.40
CA THR A 216 15.93 13.80 -3.58
C THR A 216 15.11 15.08 -3.62
N SER A 217 15.48 16.00 -4.50
CA SER A 217 14.70 17.21 -4.79
C SER A 217 13.78 17.06 -6.02
N TYR A 218 13.75 15.88 -6.64
CA TYR A 218 12.96 15.64 -7.87
C TYR A 218 11.45 15.73 -7.61
N ILE A 219 11.00 15.24 -6.46
CA ILE A 219 9.59 15.26 -6.10
C ILE A 219 9.31 16.56 -5.34
N LYS A 220 8.69 17.51 -6.05
CA LYS A 220 8.16 18.75 -5.45
C LYS A 220 6.70 18.54 -5.06
N PRO A 221 6.19 19.19 -4.00
CA PRO A 221 4.77 19.05 -3.60
C PRO A 221 3.78 19.26 -4.73
N ARG A 222 4.04 20.26 -5.60
CA ARG A 222 3.19 20.55 -6.76
C ARG A 222 3.11 19.41 -7.80
N ASN A 223 4.15 18.57 -7.87
CA ASN A 223 4.20 17.47 -8.84
C ASN A 223 3.54 16.19 -8.29
N VAL A 224 3.26 16.13 -6.99
CA VAL A 224 2.67 14.94 -6.35
C VAL A 224 1.31 14.61 -6.93
N LEU A 225 0.48 15.64 -7.19
CA LEU A 225 -0.82 15.46 -7.82
C LEU A 225 -0.69 14.84 -9.23
N PHE A 226 0.24 15.34 -10.05
CA PHE A 226 0.47 14.81 -11.39
C PHE A 226 1.01 13.38 -11.36
N ILE A 227 1.89 13.07 -10.40
CA ILE A 227 2.41 11.71 -10.20
C ILE A 227 1.24 10.79 -9.80
N PHE A 228 0.40 11.23 -8.86
CA PHE A 228 -0.78 10.47 -8.43
C PHE A 228 -1.76 10.22 -9.58
N LEU A 229 -2.08 11.23 -10.37
CA LEU A 229 -2.95 11.10 -11.54
C LEU A 229 -2.33 10.16 -12.60
N GLY A 230 -1.03 10.29 -12.88
CA GLY A 230 -0.32 9.42 -13.82
C GLY A 230 -0.31 7.96 -13.36
N VAL A 231 -0.04 7.71 -12.08
CA VAL A 231 -0.09 6.37 -11.48
C VAL A 231 -1.52 5.82 -11.53
N SER A 232 -2.52 6.62 -11.20
CA SER A 232 -3.93 6.20 -11.26
C SER A 232 -4.37 5.87 -12.69
N ALA A 233 -3.99 6.69 -13.67
CA ALA A 233 -4.23 6.44 -15.09
C ALA A 233 -3.54 5.17 -15.58
N PHE A 234 -2.30 4.93 -15.15
CA PHE A 234 -1.57 3.70 -15.46
C PHE A 234 -2.27 2.45 -14.89
N PHE A 235 -2.73 2.51 -13.64
CA PHE A 235 -3.48 1.40 -13.05
C PHE A 235 -4.85 1.20 -13.69
N TYR A 236 -5.51 2.26 -14.10
CA TYR A 236 -6.72 2.17 -14.90
C TYR A 236 -6.43 1.49 -16.24
N TRP A 237 -5.36 1.88 -16.92
CA TRP A 237 -4.94 1.25 -18.17
C TRP A 237 -4.62 -0.26 -17.99
N ILE A 238 -3.92 -0.67 -16.90
CA ILE A 238 -3.74 -2.10 -16.59
C ILE A 238 -5.09 -2.80 -16.40
N SER A 239 -6.07 -2.13 -15.78
CA SER A 239 -7.42 -2.71 -15.65
C SER A 239 -8.04 -3.01 -17.01
N THR A 240 -7.86 -2.11 -17.96
CA THR A 240 -8.43 -2.28 -19.30
C THR A 240 -7.78 -3.42 -20.08
N LEU A 241 -6.49 -3.70 -19.87
CA LEU A 241 -5.81 -4.84 -20.50
C LEU A 241 -6.35 -6.22 -20.07
N ARG A 242 -7.03 -6.29 -18.93
CA ARG A 242 -7.71 -7.53 -18.50
C ARG A 242 -8.90 -7.88 -19.38
N TYR A 243 -9.37 -6.94 -20.17
CA TYR A 243 -10.57 -7.06 -20.95
C TYR A 243 -10.30 -6.53 -22.36
N ARG A 244 -10.41 -7.36 -23.37
CA ARG A 244 -9.94 -7.07 -24.74
C ARG A 244 -10.60 -5.89 -25.45
N HIS A 245 -11.70 -5.30 -24.92
CA HIS A 245 -12.46 -4.22 -25.57
C HIS A 245 -12.78 -3.09 -24.60
N LEU A 246 -12.04 -1.99 -24.67
CA LEU A 246 -12.12 -0.85 -23.76
C LEU A 246 -13.50 -0.20 -23.67
N GLU A 247 -14.12 0.07 -24.81
CA GLU A 247 -15.44 0.73 -24.83
C GLU A 247 -16.56 -0.16 -24.31
N LEU A 248 -16.60 -1.40 -24.73
CA LEU A 248 -17.57 -2.40 -24.24
C LEU A 248 -17.40 -2.65 -22.76
N LEU A 249 -16.18 -2.60 -22.25
CA LEU A 249 -15.89 -2.87 -20.86
C LEU A 249 -16.37 -1.76 -19.93
N SER A 250 -16.08 -0.49 -20.24
CA SER A 250 -16.54 0.63 -19.43
C SER A 250 -18.06 0.66 -19.36
N MET A 251 -18.73 0.37 -20.46
CA MET A 251 -20.20 0.23 -20.52
C MET A 251 -20.71 -0.99 -19.76
N TYR A 252 -20.01 -2.12 -19.82
CA TYR A 252 -20.33 -3.31 -19.04
C TYR A 252 -20.24 -3.02 -17.54
N PHE A 253 -19.15 -2.41 -17.06
CA PHE A 253 -19.03 -2.03 -15.66
C PHE A 253 -20.06 -0.98 -15.26
N TYR A 254 -20.33 -0.01 -16.12
CA TYR A 254 -21.33 1.02 -15.89
C TYR A 254 -22.73 0.39 -15.67
N SER A 255 -23.14 -0.53 -16.54
CA SER A 255 -24.43 -1.21 -16.45
C SER A 255 -24.49 -2.16 -15.26
N THR A 256 -23.44 -2.96 -15.03
CA THR A 256 -23.36 -3.92 -13.91
C THR A 256 -23.35 -3.20 -12.57
N ALA A 257 -22.62 -2.08 -12.45
CA ALA A 257 -22.59 -1.24 -11.25
C ALA A 257 -23.86 -0.38 -11.11
N LYS A 258 -24.76 -0.38 -12.08
CA LYS A 258 -26.01 0.40 -12.08
C LYS A 258 -25.77 1.86 -11.72
N MET A 259 -24.85 2.50 -12.44
CA MET A 259 -24.45 3.89 -12.16
C MET A 259 -25.59 4.88 -12.41
N LYS A 260 -25.60 5.99 -11.66
CA LYS A 260 -26.64 7.03 -11.71
C LYS A 260 -26.24 8.22 -12.58
N PHE A 261 -24.95 8.37 -12.93
CA PHE A 261 -24.48 9.46 -13.79
C PHE A 261 -24.59 9.09 -15.28
N SER A 262 -24.34 10.04 -16.17
CA SER A 262 -24.43 9.82 -17.63
C SER A 262 -23.45 8.78 -18.13
N ALA A 263 -23.85 7.94 -19.08
CA ALA A 263 -23.02 6.92 -19.73
C ALA A 263 -21.79 7.51 -20.43
N ALA A 264 -21.80 8.80 -20.78
CA ALA A 264 -20.60 9.49 -21.31
C ALA A 264 -19.41 9.44 -20.34
N TYR A 265 -19.64 9.26 -19.05
CA TYR A 265 -18.62 9.15 -18.00
C TYR A 265 -18.40 7.70 -17.54
N ALA A 266 -18.82 6.70 -18.32
CA ALA A 266 -18.71 5.28 -17.95
C ALA A 266 -17.28 4.87 -17.55
N PHE A 267 -16.24 5.51 -18.11
CA PHE A 267 -14.84 5.28 -17.77
C PHE A 267 -14.49 5.58 -16.30
N LEU A 268 -15.27 6.42 -15.61
CA LEU A 268 -15.09 6.72 -14.18
C LEU A 268 -15.66 5.64 -13.26
N THR A 269 -16.44 4.69 -13.80
CA THR A 269 -17.13 3.67 -12.99
C THR A 269 -16.15 2.81 -12.21
N GLU A 270 -15.16 2.23 -12.90
CA GLU A 270 -14.21 1.31 -12.26
C GLU A 270 -13.38 2.02 -11.16
N PRO A 271 -12.72 3.17 -11.39
CA PRO A 271 -12.01 3.89 -10.34
C PRO A 271 -12.90 4.25 -9.15
N TYR A 272 -14.11 4.73 -9.41
CA TYR A 272 -15.06 5.06 -8.36
C TYR A 272 -15.45 3.82 -7.52
N MET A 273 -15.84 2.73 -8.18
CA MET A 273 -16.28 1.51 -7.51
C MET A 273 -15.16 0.86 -6.68
N TYR A 274 -13.90 0.91 -7.16
CA TYR A 274 -12.74 0.45 -6.38
C TYR A 274 -12.53 1.25 -5.10
N MET A 275 -12.85 2.52 -5.08
CA MET A 275 -12.73 3.35 -3.89
C MET A 275 -13.86 3.10 -2.88
N VAL A 276 -15.08 2.87 -3.36
CA VAL A 276 -16.27 2.92 -2.49
C VAL A 276 -16.80 1.57 -2.05
N MET A 277 -16.65 0.52 -2.88
CA MET A 277 -17.29 -0.77 -2.60
C MET A 277 -16.70 -1.50 -1.39
N ASN A 278 -15.46 -1.23 -1.04
CA ASN A 278 -14.84 -1.80 0.15
C ASN A 278 -15.53 -1.34 1.44
N LEU A 279 -15.92 -0.07 1.49
CA LEU A 279 -16.66 0.49 2.62
C LEU A 279 -18.13 0.00 2.63
N GLU A 280 -18.76 -0.08 1.45
CA GLU A 280 -20.11 -0.64 1.33
C GLU A 280 -20.14 -2.12 1.78
N ASN A 281 -19.15 -2.91 1.34
CA ASN A 281 -19.01 -4.30 1.77
C ASN A 281 -18.79 -4.40 3.29
N PHE A 282 -17.93 -3.53 3.87
CA PHE A 282 -17.71 -3.49 5.30
C PHE A 282 -19.00 -3.23 6.09
N VAL A 283 -19.70 -2.13 5.78
CA VAL A 283 -20.92 -1.75 6.50
C VAL A 283 -22.01 -2.82 6.37
N ARG A 284 -22.11 -3.47 5.21
CA ARG A 284 -23.05 -4.56 5.00
C ARG A 284 -22.66 -5.84 5.77
N ALA A 285 -21.37 -6.14 5.82
CA ALA A 285 -20.88 -7.35 6.47
C ALA A 285 -20.99 -7.26 8.01
N VAL A 286 -20.79 -6.08 8.57
CA VAL A 286 -20.94 -5.82 10.02
C VAL A 286 -22.30 -6.28 10.55
N SER A 287 -23.40 -5.94 9.86
CA SER A 287 -24.75 -6.30 10.28
C SER A 287 -25.11 -7.79 10.08
N ARG A 288 -24.19 -8.59 9.56
CA ARG A 288 -24.40 -10.03 9.22
C ARG A 288 -23.40 -10.95 9.88
N LEU A 289 -22.54 -10.41 10.72
CA LEU A 289 -21.52 -11.21 11.40
C LEU A 289 -22.15 -11.89 12.63
N ASP A 290 -22.20 -13.21 12.60
CA ASP A 290 -22.80 -13.99 13.69
C ASP A 290 -21.77 -14.37 14.77
N HIS A 291 -20.47 -14.48 14.42
CA HIS A 291 -19.42 -14.85 15.35
C HIS A 291 -18.07 -14.26 14.98
N HIS A 292 -17.20 -14.10 15.98
CA HIS A 292 -15.84 -13.59 15.81
C HIS A 292 -14.83 -14.72 15.60
N THR A 293 -13.69 -14.40 14.93
CA THR A 293 -12.67 -15.37 14.54
C THR A 293 -11.35 -15.23 15.28
N TYR A 294 -11.31 -14.41 16.33
CA TYR A 294 -10.24 -14.32 17.35
C TYR A 294 -8.81 -14.21 16.80
N GLY A 295 -8.62 -13.44 15.75
CA GLY A 295 -7.31 -13.14 15.16
C GLY A 295 -6.95 -13.99 13.93
N TYR A 296 -7.83 -14.88 13.49
CA TYR A 296 -7.58 -15.74 12.35
C TYR A 296 -7.25 -14.94 11.06
N PHE A 297 -7.95 -13.83 10.80
CA PHE A 297 -7.74 -13.00 9.63
C PHE A 297 -6.73 -11.88 9.85
N THR A 298 -6.70 -11.26 11.00
CA THR A 298 -5.73 -10.22 11.35
C THR A 298 -4.30 -10.77 11.33
N PHE A 299 -4.12 -12.03 11.72
CA PHE A 299 -2.82 -12.72 11.78
C PHE A 299 -2.72 -13.87 10.75
N ASP A 300 -3.39 -13.76 9.61
CA ASP A 300 -3.42 -14.78 8.55
C ASP A 300 -2.01 -15.26 8.15
N PHE A 301 -1.01 -14.37 8.15
CA PHE A 301 0.37 -14.75 7.89
C PHE A 301 0.93 -15.81 8.87
N LEU A 302 0.52 -15.78 10.14
CA LEU A 302 0.91 -16.81 11.14
C LEU A 302 0.19 -18.12 10.86
N VAL A 303 -1.11 -18.04 10.56
CA VAL A 303 -1.94 -19.19 10.23
C VAL A 303 -1.41 -19.90 8.98
N SER A 304 -1.04 -19.11 7.96
CA SER A 304 -0.49 -19.62 6.70
C SER A 304 0.91 -20.24 6.87
N VAL A 305 1.82 -19.60 7.63
CA VAL A 305 3.17 -20.12 7.86
C VAL A 305 3.17 -21.41 8.69
N THR A 306 2.29 -21.48 9.68
CA THR A 306 2.19 -22.66 10.57
C THR A 306 1.39 -23.81 9.96
N GLY A 307 0.68 -23.58 8.85
CA GLY A 307 -0.23 -24.54 8.23
C GLY A 307 -1.51 -24.81 9.05
N LEU A 308 -1.75 -24.01 10.08
CA LEU A 308 -2.97 -24.10 10.92
C LEU A 308 -4.25 -23.91 10.10
N GLU A 309 -4.17 -23.23 8.96
CA GLU A 309 -5.30 -23.05 8.04
C GLU A 309 -5.97 -24.39 7.68
N LYS A 310 -5.19 -25.46 7.52
CA LYS A 310 -5.70 -26.80 7.20
C LYS A 310 -6.50 -27.44 8.33
N TRP A 311 -6.21 -27.05 9.59
CA TRP A 311 -6.79 -27.66 10.78
C TRP A 311 -7.97 -26.84 11.32
N VAL A 312 -7.86 -25.54 11.27
CA VAL A 312 -8.78 -24.60 11.92
C VAL A 312 -9.68 -23.91 10.90
N GLY A 313 -9.30 -23.85 9.64
CA GLY A 313 -10.03 -23.15 8.58
C GLY A 313 -11.48 -23.60 8.43
N GLN A 314 -11.76 -24.90 8.64
CA GLN A 314 -13.13 -25.42 8.61
C GLN A 314 -14.01 -24.91 9.76
N TYR A 315 -13.43 -24.59 10.93
CA TYR A 315 -14.16 -24.05 12.08
C TYR A 315 -14.41 -22.55 11.94
N PHE A 316 -13.54 -21.84 11.21
CA PHE A 316 -13.66 -20.42 10.90
C PHE A 316 -14.11 -20.17 9.47
N ALA A 317 -14.54 -21.24 8.75
CA ALA A 317 -15.18 -21.12 7.45
C ALA A 317 -16.49 -20.33 7.62
N ILE A 318 -16.32 -19.03 7.68
CA ILE A 318 -17.42 -18.10 7.54
C ILE A 318 -17.82 -18.21 6.08
N ASP A 319 -19.09 -18.50 5.81
CA ASP A 319 -19.67 -18.39 4.49
C ASP A 319 -19.17 -17.09 3.85
N ARG A 320 -18.61 -17.21 2.65
CA ARG A 320 -18.07 -16.06 1.94
C ARG A 320 -19.13 -14.97 1.96
N MET A 321 -18.83 -13.90 2.69
CA MET A 321 -19.77 -12.79 2.85
C MET A 321 -20.28 -12.35 1.49
N PRO A 322 -21.60 -12.17 1.32
CA PRO A 322 -22.16 -11.79 0.04
C PRO A 322 -21.70 -10.38 -0.31
N TYR A 323 -20.78 -10.29 -1.26
CA TYR A 323 -20.37 -9.01 -1.83
C TYR A 323 -21.54 -8.37 -2.58
N LEU A 324 -21.59 -7.06 -2.59
CA LEU A 324 -22.59 -6.31 -3.37
C LEU A 324 -22.42 -6.52 -4.87
N ASN A 325 -21.20 -6.77 -5.29
CA ASN A 325 -20.84 -7.10 -6.66
C ASN A 325 -19.64 -8.04 -6.63
N SER A 326 -19.72 -9.17 -7.34
CA SER A 326 -18.65 -10.18 -7.40
C SER A 326 -17.32 -9.66 -7.94
N GLY A 327 -17.34 -8.57 -8.74
CA GLY A 327 -16.15 -7.90 -9.24
C GLY A 327 -15.41 -7.07 -8.19
N TYR A 328 -16.06 -6.77 -7.04
CA TYR A 328 -15.52 -5.93 -5.95
C TYR A 328 -15.63 -6.70 -4.64
N ASN A 329 -14.77 -7.68 -4.49
CA ASN A 329 -14.79 -8.68 -3.42
C ASN A 329 -13.79 -8.38 -2.30
N THR A 330 -13.53 -7.11 -2.02
CA THR A 330 -12.63 -6.66 -0.96
C THR A 330 -13.38 -5.89 0.12
N TYR A 331 -12.75 -5.80 1.29
CA TYR A 331 -13.21 -5.00 2.43
C TYR A 331 -12.10 -4.07 2.88
N SER A 332 -12.45 -3.01 3.64
CA SER A 332 -11.43 -2.17 4.27
C SER A 332 -10.62 -2.97 5.31
N ALA A 333 -9.43 -2.46 5.69
CA ALA A 333 -8.63 -3.04 6.78
C ALA A 333 -9.42 -3.23 8.09
N PHE A 334 -10.43 -2.41 8.31
CA PHE A 334 -11.27 -2.46 9.51
C PHE A 334 -12.14 -3.73 9.58
N TRP A 335 -12.39 -4.38 8.43
CA TRP A 335 -13.14 -5.62 8.41
C TRP A 335 -12.41 -6.75 9.12
N ASP A 336 -11.11 -6.92 8.89
CA ASP A 336 -10.33 -7.98 9.53
C ASP A 336 -10.33 -7.79 11.05
N PHE A 337 -10.19 -6.54 11.52
CA PHE A 337 -10.19 -6.21 12.95
C PHE A 337 -11.56 -6.43 13.60
N TYR A 338 -12.63 -6.03 12.92
CA TYR A 338 -13.99 -6.20 13.40
C TYR A 338 -14.40 -7.67 13.39
N ARG A 339 -14.10 -8.38 12.33
CA ARG A 339 -14.40 -9.79 12.16
C ARG A 339 -13.74 -10.64 13.25
N ASP A 340 -12.50 -10.32 13.60
CA ASP A 340 -11.76 -11.06 14.63
C ASP A 340 -12.16 -10.67 16.06
N PHE A 341 -12.32 -9.37 16.33
CA PHE A 341 -12.43 -8.88 17.72
C PHE A 341 -13.57 -7.89 17.95
N GLY A 342 -14.48 -7.71 17.01
CA GLY A 342 -15.60 -6.78 17.12
C GLY A 342 -15.17 -5.32 17.25
N ALA A 343 -15.97 -4.53 17.93
CA ALA A 343 -15.69 -3.12 18.18
C ALA A 343 -14.38 -2.88 18.95
N ALA A 344 -14.00 -3.83 19.83
CA ALA A 344 -12.74 -3.76 20.57
C ALA A 344 -11.53 -3.85 19.63
N GLY A 345 -11.60 -4.69 18.57
CA GLY A 345 -10.58 -4.77 17.54
C GLY A 345 -10.42 -3.46 16.77
N LEU A 346 -11.54 -2.81 16.44
CA LEU A 346 -11.54 -1.49 15.80
C LEU A 346 -11.02 -0.36 16.70
N ALA A 347 -11.19 -0.47 18.00
CA ALA A 347 -10.65 0.51 18.94
C ALA A 347 -9.14 0.30 19.15
N LEU A 348 -8.70 -0.94 19.38
CA LEU A 348 -7.34 -1.22 19.81
C LEU A 348 -6.33 -1.31 18.66
N ILE A 349 -6.65 -2.06 17.59
CA ILE A 349 -5.67 -2.33 16.51
C ILE A 349 -5.32 -1.08 15.72
N PRO A 350 -6.28 -0.26 15.23
CA PRO A 350 -5.96 1.00 14.58
C PRO A 350 -5.22 1.98 15.49
N PHE A 351 -5.53 2.00 16.80
CA PHE A 351 -4.80 2.81 17.78
C PHE A 351 -3.31 2.43 17.85
N VAL A 352 -3.02 1.15 18.01
CA VAL A 352 -1.65 0.62 18.06
C VAL A 352 -0.91 0.88 16.73
N LEU A 353 -1.59 0.70 15.60
CA LEU A 353 -1.02 1.01 14.28
C LEU A 353 -0.73 2.50 14.14
N GLY A 354 -1.66 3.39 14.49
CA GLY A 354 -1.47 4.84 14.44
C GLY A 354 -0.31 5.31 15.31
N LEU A 355 -0.21 4.77 16.52
CA LEU A 355 0.89 5.02 17.45
C LEU A 355 2.22 4.51 16.87
N GLY A 356 2.30 3.24 16.47
CA GLY A 356 3.52 2.62 15.97
C GLY A 356 4.04 3.27 14.68
N ILE A 357 3.16 3.53 13.71
CA ILE A 357 3.51 4.19 12.45
C ILE A 357 4.02 5.60 12.72
N SER A 358 3.41 6.33 13.64
CA SER A 358 3.81 7.69 13.97
C SER A 358 5.13 7.72 14.77
N LEU A 359 5.36 6.78 15.68
CA LEU A 359 6.66 6.65 16.35
C LEU A 359 7.77 6.34 15.35
N LEU A 360 7.51 5.48 14.35
CA LEU A 360 8.44 5.19 13.26
C LEU A 360 8.71 6.43 12.41
N TYR A 361 7.68 7.24 12.11
CA TYR A 361 7.82 8.52 11.42
C TYR A 361 8.73 9.48 12.20
N TYR A 362 8.51 9.66 13.49
CA TYR A 362 9.36 10.53 14.32
C TYR A 362 10.79 10.01 14.43
N ARG A 363 10.97 8.69 14.54
CA ARG A 363 12.31 8.06 14.49
C ARG A 363 13.00 8.33 13.16
N MET A 364 12.30 8.16 12.04
CA MET A 364 12.84 8.48 10.72
C MET A 364 13.24 9.96 10.60
N ARG A 365 12.41 10.88 11.12
CA ARG A 365 12.66 12.32 11.07
C ARG A 365 13.76 12.78 12.02
N SER A 366 14.01 12.10 13.13
CA SER A 366 15.10 12.42 14.08
C SER A 366 16.43 11.78 13.66
N THR A 367 16.38 10.56 13.13
CA THR A 367 17.57 9.80 12.69
C THR A 367 17.35 9.28 11.26
N PRO A 368 17.47 10.16 10.25
CA PRO A 368 17.22 9.78 8.87
C PRO A 368 18.30 8.83 8.35
N THR A 369 17.88 7.60 8.08
CA THR A 369 18.65 6.56 7.42
C THR A 369 17.81 5.90 6.33
N ILE A 370 18.44 5.30 5.32
CA ILE A 370 17.72 4.55 4.27
C ILE A 370 16.83 3.48 4.90
N LYS A 371 17.30 2.79 5.95
CA LYS A 371 16.50 1.79 6.68
C LYS A 371 15.22 2.39 7.27
N ASN A 372 15.34 3.51 7.98
CA ASN A 372 14.18 4.15 8.62
C ASN A 372 13.20 4.70 7.59
N VAL A 373 13.71 5.28 6.48
CA VAL A 373 12.87 5.78 5.38
C VAL A 373 12.17 4.63 4.68
N THR A 374 12.86 3.49 4.46
CA THR A 374 12.26 2.28 3.87
C THR A 374 11.15 1.72 4.76
N ALA A 375 11.44 1.53 6.05
CA ALA A 375 10.46 1.03 7.00
C ALA A 375 9.21 1.93 7.06
N TYR A 376 9.43 3.26 7.08
CA TYR A 376 8.33 4.21 7.02
C TYR A 376 7.59 4.17 5.68
N GLY A 377 8.29 4.07 4.56
CA GLY A 377 7.69 3.96 3.22
C GLY A 377 6.77 2.74 3.07
N VAL A 378 7.14 1.62 3.68
CA VAL A 378 6.26 0.44 3.75
C VAL A 378 5.00 0.74 4.58
N MET A 379 5.11 1.50 5.67
CA MET A 379 3.94 1.91 6.45
C MET A 379 3.08 2.96 5.72
N VAL A 380 3.68 3.81 4.90
CA VAL A 380 2.92 4.71 3.99
C VAL A 380 2.08 3.88 3.01
N PHE A 381 2.64 2.80 2.47
CA PHE A 381 1.86 1.87 1.64
C PHE A 381 0.70 1.24 2.42
N VAL A 382 0.92 0.77 3.65
CA VAL A 382 -0.14 0.22 4.52
C VAL A 382 -1.26 1.25 4.73
N MET A 383 -0.93 2.49 5.08
CA MET A 383 -1.92 3.55 5.26
C MET A 383 -2.67 3.85 3.97
N PHE A 384 -1.95 3.88 2.83
CA PHE A 384 -2.55 4.21 1.53
C PHE A 384 -3.59 3.18 1.09
N VAL A 385 -3.35 1.88 1.34
CA VAL A 385 -4.27 0.81 0.92
C VAL A 385 -5.27 0.39 2.00
N SER A 386 -5.22 0.98 3.20
CA SER A 386 -6.03 0.57 4.36
C SER A 386 -7.54 0.67 4.15
N PHE A 387 -8.00 1.58 3.28
CA PHE A 387 -9.42 1.67 2.92
C PHE A 387 -9.90 0.47 2.09
N PHE A 388 -8.97 -0.30 1.55
CA PHE A 388 -9.20 -1.39 0.61
C PHE A 388 -8.82 -2.76 1.19
N VAL A 389 -7.73 -2.86 1.98
CA VAL A 389 -7.21 -4.12 2.51
C VAL A 389 -6.21 -3.86 3.64
N PHE A 390 -6.00 -4.87 4.49
CA PHE A 390 -4.96 -4.86 5.51
C PHE A 390 -3.75 -5.71 5.04
N PRO A 391 -2.72 -5.12 4.42
CA PRO A 391 -1.65 -5.89 3.81
C PRO A 391 -0.75 -6.62 4.81
N ILE A 392 -0.70 -6.18 6.06
CA ILE A 392 0.15 -6.80 7.11
C ILE A 392 -0.30 -8.23 7.42
N SER A 393 -1.57 -8.57 7.21
CA SER A 393 -2.08 -9.93 7.39
C SER A 393 -1.52 -10.94 6.37
N PHE A 394 -0.99 -10.48 5.24
CA PHE A 394 -0.56 -11.38 4.17
C PHE A 394 0.91 -11.81 4.28
N LEU A 395 1.17 -13.07 4.06
CA LEU A 395 2.52 -13.65 4.05
C LEU A 395 3.47 -12.99 3.04
N TRP A 396 3.00 -12.61 1.86
CA TRP A 396 3.81 -11.92 0.86
C TRP A 396 4.30 -10.55 1.33
N PHE A 397 3.52 -9.86 2.16
CA PHE A 397 3.92 -8.58 2.73
C PHE A 397 5.06 -8.77 3.74
N LEU A 398 4.92 -9.72 4.66
CA LEU A 398 5.96 -10.08 5.62
C LEU A 398 7.26 -10.50 4.91
N TYR A 399 7.15 -11.31 3.85
CA TYR A 399 8.29 -11.71 3.02
C TYR A 399 9.03 -10.49 2.46
N ASN A 400 8.34 -9.54 1.83
CA ASN A 400 8.96 -8.32 1.32
C ASN A 400 9.58 -7.46 2.42
N MET A 401 8.92 -7.34 3.57
CA MET A 401 9.46 -6.62 4.74
C MET A 401 10.77 -7.23 5.22
N LEU A 402 10.82 -8.55 5.36
CA LEU A 402 12.02 -9.28 5.77
C LEU A 402 13.13 -9.15 4.73
N ALA A 403 12.81 -9.28 3.45
CA ALA A 403 13.79 -9.12 2.37
C ALA A 403 14.38 -7.70 2.35
N LEU A 404 13.57 -6.66 2.49
CA LEU A 404 14.03 -5.28 2.60
C LEU A 404 14.88 -5.05 3.83
N TYR A 405 14.45 -5.54 5.00
CA TYR A 405 15.19 -5.40 6.24
C TYR A 405 16.58 -6.07 6.16
N TRP A 406 16.62 -7.33 5.76
CA TRP A 406 17.87 -8.08 5.67
C TRP A 406 18.79 -7.55 4.57
N GLY A 407 18.23 -7.23 3.38
CA GLY A 407 18.99 -6.66 2.27
C GLY A 407 19.66 -5.35 2.64
N LEU A 408 18.92 -4.44 3.26
CA LEU A 408 19.49 -3.17 3.71
C LEU A 408 20.43 -3.33 4.91
N ARG A 409 20.15 -4.25 5.84
CA ARG A 409 21.03 -4.52 6.97
C ARG A 409 22.39 -5.05 6.51
N TRP A 410 22.39 -5.92 5.50
CA TRP A 410 23.60 -6.53 4.97
C TRP A 410 24.41 -5.58 4.08
N ALA A 411 23.72 -4.72 3.32
CA ALA A 411 24.34 -3.83 2.33
C ALA A 411 24.82 -2.50 2.91
N LEU A 412 24.10 -1.94 3.90
CA LEU A 412 24.44 -0.63 4.48
C LEU A 412 25.42 -0.78 5.64
N ARG A 413 26.49 0.02 5.61
CA ARG A 413 27.45 0.09 6.73
C ARG A 413 26.79 0.76 7.95
N PRO A 414 27.12 0.31 9.18
CA PRO A 414 26.69 1.05 10.36
C PRO A 414 27.31 2.45 10.34
N ARG A 415 26.47 3.45 10.52
CA ARG A 415 26.93 4.84 10.62
C ARG A 415 27.73 4.99 11.91
N ASN A 416 29.02 5.29 11.81
CA ASN A 416 29.83 5.63 12.98
C ASN A 416 29.19 6.83 13.67
N SER A 417 28.89 6.69 14.96
CA SER A 417 28.12 7.65 15.78
C SER A 417 28.83 9.01 15.99
N TYR A 418 29.96 9.22 15.38
CA TYR A 418 30.86 10.37 15.64
C TYR A 418 30.73 11.53 14.65
N VAL A 419 29.79 11.52 13.71
CA VAL A 419 29.48 12.76 13.01
C VAL A 419 28.56 13.58 13.93
N GLN A 420 29.17 14.26 14.92
CA GLN A 420 28.56 15.39 15.57
C GLN A 420 28.15 16.36 14.47
N VAL A 421 26.87 16.61 14.35
CA VAL A 421 26.35 17.73 13.56
C VAL A 421 26.93 18.97 14.24
N GLY A 422 28.04 19.50 13.71
CA GLY A 422 28.55 20.80 14.12
C GLY A 422 27.41 21.80 14.07
N PRO A 423 27.45 22.83 14.92
CA PRO A 423 26.39 23.84 14.96
C PRO A 423 26.20 24.37 13.55
N ILE A 424 24.99 24.25 13.03
CA ILE A 424 24.60 24.88 11.76
C ILE A 424 24.77 26.37 11.99
N ALA A 425 25.82 26.97 11.42
CA ALA A 425 25.96 28.41 11.39
C ALA A 425 24.66 28.98 10.79
N GLU A 426 23.92 29.70 11.58
CA GLU A 426 22.80 30.53 11.14
C GLU A 426 23.36 31.54 10.13
N GLN A 427 23.21 31.24 8.85
CA GLN A 427 23.35 32.23 7.80
C GLN A 427 22.01 32.97 7.71
N HIS A 428 22.02 34.18 8.22
CA HIS A 428 20.98 35.22 8.09
C HIS A 428 20.63 35.52 6.62
#